data_c79346e9afa9a6628f3a2e471a453e64
#
_entry.id   c79346e9afa9a6628f3a2e471a453e64
#
_cell.length_a   1.000
_cell.length_b   1.000
_cell.length_c   1.000
_cell.angle_alpha   90.00
_cell.angle_beta   90.00
_cell.angle_gamma   90.00
#
_symmetry.space_group_name_H-M   'P 1'
#
loop_
_entity.id
_entity.type
_entity.pdbx_description
1 polymer ?
#
loop_
_entity_poly.entity_id
_entity_poly.type
_entity_poly.pdbx_seq_one_letter_code
_entity_poly.pdbx_strand_id
1 'polypeptide(L)'
;RDSSTSRGLGDVYKRQVTSGIISLGGNVQALGLKSDGSRWRVAVQDPENSEENFAVIEIKDEAVITSGGYQRYFEEDGATYHHIIDPRTGYPADSGVISSTIISHDGTLADGLSTSLFIMGVDDALDYWRAHSDEFDAILMDENGTVYVTDGIADRCSLLEDRKMQVVR
;
A
#
# COMPACT_ATOMS: atom_id res chain seq x y z
N ARG A 1 -22.42 16.05 -13.13
CA ARG A 1 -21.99 17.04 -14.15
C ARG A 1 -20.71 17.66 -13.64
N ASP A 2 -19.57 17.07 -13.97
CA ASP A 2 -18.29 17.75 -13.85
C ASP A 2 -18.27 18.90 -14.84
N SER A 3 -18.36 20.11 -14.33
CA SER A 3 -18.17 21.28 -15.16
C SER A 3 -16.66 21.43 -15.46
N SER A 4 -16.31 21.77 -16.70
CA SER A 4 -14.92 22.07 -17.09
C SER A 4 -14.26 23.16 -16.23
N THR A 5 -15.06 24.01 -15.57
CA THR A 5 -14.66 25.05 -14.63
C THR A 5 -14.11 24.47 -13.31
N SER A 6 -14.66 23.33 -12.83
CA SER A 6 -14.18 22.66 -11.62
C SER A 6 -12.77 22.08 -11.79
N ARG A 7 -12.47 21.54 -12.98
CA ARG A 7 -11.11 21.04 -13.31
C ARG A 7 -10.08 22.15 -13.34
N GLY A 8 -10.41 23.30 -13.95
CA GLY A 8 -9.51 24.45 -14.02
C GLY A 8 -9.18 25.02 -12.64
N LEU A 9 -10.14 25.11 -11.73
CA LEU A 9 -9.91 25.54 -10.35
C LEU A 9 -9.03 24.53 -9.59
N GLY A 10 -9.27 23.22 -9.75
CA GLY A 10 -8.43 22.17 -9.15
C GLY A 10 -6.98 22.29 -9.60
N ASP A 11 -6.70 22.54 -10.87
CA ASP A 11 -5.34 22.70 -11.39
C ASP A 11 -4.65 23.99 -10.90
N VAL A 12 -5.39 25.07 -10.69
CA VAL A 12 -4.86 26.31 -10.08
C VAL A 12 -4.49 26.06 -8.62
N TYR A 13 -5.33 25.39 -7.85
CA TYR A 13 -5.05 25.05 -6.44
C TYR A 13 -3.88 24.05 -6.31
N LYS A 14 -3.77 23.04 -7.15
CA LYS A 14 -2.64 22.09 -7.16
C LYS A 14 -1.28 22.77 -7.34
N ARG A 15 -1.22 23.87 -8.11
CA ARG A 15 0.02 24.64 -8.31
C ARG A 15 0.39 25.54 -7.13
N GLN A 16 -0.51 25.76 -6.17
CA GLN A 16 -0.29 26.58 -4.99
C GLN A 16 0.08 25.76 -3.75
N VAL A 17 -0.34 24.48 -3.70
CA VAL A 17 -0.03 23.58 -2.60
C VAL A 17 1.29 22.87 -2.91
N THR A 18 2.30 23.13 -2.11
CA THR A 18 3.63 22.52 -2.22
C THR A 18 3.91 21.47 -1.15
N SER A 19 3.04 21.36 -0.18
CA SER A 19 3.16 20.40 0.94
C SER A 19 1.78 20.01 1.43
N GLY A 20 1.53 18.72 1.60
CA GLY A 20 0.26 18.20 2.10
C GLY A 20 0.23 16.68 2.11
N ILE A 21 -0.73 16.14 2.84
CA ILE A 21 -1.05 14.72 2.86
C ILE A 21 -2.57 14.56 2.77
N ILE A 22 -3.01 13.61 1.97
CA ILE A 22 -4.42 13.24 1.80
C ILE A 22 -4.54 11.76 2.11
N SER A 23 -5.54 11.40 2.92
CA SER A 23 -5.91 10.00 3.17
C SER A 23 -7.38 9.82 2.79
N LEU A 24 -7.65 8.89 1.89
CA LEU A 24 -8.99 8.56 1.41
C LEU A 24 -9.20 7.04 1.52
N GLY A 25 -9.97 6.63 2.54
CA GLY A 25 -10.28 5.21 2.75
C GLY A 25 -9.05 4.32 2.99
N GLY A 26 -7.98 4.86 3.60
CA GLY A 26 -6.73 4.14 3.82
C GLY A 26 -5.67 4.39 2.75
N ASN A 27 -6.04 4.85 1.55
CA ASN A 27 -5.09 5.26 0.51
C ASN A 27 -4.52 6.64 0.84
N VAL A 28 -3.20 6.72 1.00
CA VAL A 28 -2.50 7.94 1.38
C VAL A 28 -1.68 8.47 0.21
N GLN A 29 -1.79 9.78 -0.05
CA GLN A 29 -0.93 10.49 -1.01
C GLN A 29 -0.27 11.66 -0.29
N ALA A 30 1.05 11.74 -0.35
CA ALA A 30 1.83 12.88 0.13
C ALA A 30 2.31 13.77 -1.00
N LEU A 31 2.42 15.07 -0.71
CA LEU A 31 3.00 16.07 -1.57
C LEU A 31 4.05 16.84 -0.78
N GLY A 32 5.26 16.93 -1.32
CA GLY A 32 6.38 17.67 -0.70
C GLY A 32 6.78 17.12 0.65
N LEU A 33 7.49 17.95 1.40
CA LEU A 33 7.91 17.70 2.77
C LEU A 33 7.00 18.43 3.76
N LYS A 34 7.04 18.06 5.04
CA LYS A 34 6.41 18.83 6.12
C LYS A 34 7.04 20.23 6.21
N SER A 35 6.39 21.12 6.94
CA SER A 35 6.86 22.49 7.15
C SER A 35 8.22 22.58 7.88
N ASP A 36 8.59 21.56 8.63
CA ASP A 36 9.88 21.42 9.31
C ASP A 36 10.98 20.79 8.43
N GLY A 37 10.67 20.47 7.18
CA GLY A 37 11.58 19.83 6.23
C GLY A 37 11.68 18.32 6.35
N SER A 38 10.96 17.70 7.28
CA SER A 38 10.94 16.24 7.43
C SER A 38 10.01 15.56 6.43
N ARG A 39 10.23 14.25 6.19
CA ARG A 39 9.33 13.40 5.41
C ARG A 39 8.00 13.18 6.14
N TRP A 40 6.96 12.86 5.39
CA TRP A 40 5.71 12.39 5.94
C TRP A 40 5.88 10.97 6.45
N ARG A 41 5.32 10.67 7.62
CA ARG A 41 5.33 9.33 8.20
C ARG A 41 3.95 8.73 8.06
N VAL A 42 3.85 7.62 7.35
CA VAL A 42 2.60 6.88 7.13
C VAL A 42 2.70 5.54 7.83
N ALA A 43 1.73 5.25 8.68
CA ALA A 43 1.62 3.96 9.34
C ALA A 43 0.86 2.98 8.45
N VAL A 44 1.30 1.73 8.44
CA VAL A 44 0.63 0.61 7.78
C VAL A 44 -0.09 -0.20 8.85
N GLN A 45 -1.42 -0.31 8.71
CA GLN A 45 -2.27 -1.00 9.65
C GLN A 45 -1.96 -2.49 9.71
N ASP A 46 -2.02 -3.06 10.92
CA ASP A 46 -1.84 -4.48 11.13
C ASP A 46 -3.05 -5.25 10.57
N PRO A 47 -2.84 -6.25 9.68
CA PRO A 47 -3.93 -7.04 9.13
C PRO A 47 -4.61 -7.96 10.16
N GLU A 48 -3.93 -8.28 11.26
CA GLU A 48 -4.45 -9.16 12.33
C GLU A 48 -5.08 -8.36 13.47
N ASN A 49 -4.70 -7.07 13.63
CA ASN A 49 -5.25 -6.18 14.65
C ASN A 49 -5.47 -4.78 14.07
N SER A 50 -6.71 -4.46 13.70
CA SER A 50 -7.07 -3.17 13.08
C SER A 50 -6.86 -1.93 13.97
N GLU A 51 -6.63 -2.11 15.27
CA GLU A 51 -6.34 -1.02 16.20
C GLU A 51 -4.83 -0.68 16.27
N GLU A 52 -3.98 -1.52 15.68
CA GLU A 52 -2.54 -1.41 15.71
C GLU A 52 -1.95 -1.18 14.31
N ASN A 53 -0.69 -0.82 14.27
CA ASN A 53 0.07 -0.68 13.05
C ASN A 53 1.34 -1.51 13.17
N PHE A 54 1.73 -2.22 12.11
CA PHE A 54 2.93 -3.05 12.13
C PHE A 54 4.17 -2.38 11.54
N ALA A 55 3.98 -1.35 10.69
CA ALA A 55 5.09 -0.64 10.06
C ALA A 55 4.82 0.86 9.94
N VAL A 56 5.90 1.63 9.81
CA VAL A 56 5.87 3.05 9.43
C VAL A 56 6.84 3.27 8.30
N ILE A 57 6.38 3.95 7.25
CA ILE A 57 7.18 4.36 6.08
C ILE A 57 7.29 5.89 6.02
N GLU A 58 8.48 6.38 5.71
CA GLU A 58 8.74 7.80 5.47
C GLU A 58 8.68 8.09 3.98
N ILE A 59 7.80 9.01 3.58
CA ILE A 59 7.52 9.32 2.18
C ILE A 59 7.61 10.81 1.85
N LYS A 60 7.85 11.09 0.57
CA LYS A 60 7.82 12.43 -0.03
C LYS A 60 7.37 12.29 -1.49
N ASP A 61 6.33 13.04 -1.87
CA ASP A 61 5.77 13.02 -3.25
C ASP A 61 5.35 11.59 -3.71
N GLU A 62 4.92 10.76 -2.78
CA GLU A 62 4.59 9.35 -3.01
C GLU A 62 3.20 9.02 -2.46
N ALA A 63 2.61 7.98 -3.02
CA ALA A 63 1.45 7.29 -2.48
C ALA A 63 1.87 6.09 -1.63
N VAL A 64 1.08 5.76 -0.62
CA VAL A 64 1.12 4.50 0.15
C VAL A 64 -0.28 3.92 0.11
N ILE A 65 -0.43 2.79 -0.56
CA ILE A 65 -1.73 2.16 -0.79
C ILE A 65 -1.66 0.69 -0.40
N THR A 66 -2.60 0.28 0.45
CA THR A 66 -2.63 -1.07 1.01
C THR A 66 -3.90 -1.81 0.60
N SER A 67 -3.72 -3.04 0.15
CA SER A 67 -4.78 -4.05 -0.01
C SER A 67 -4.62 -5.16 1.00
N GLY A 68 -5.74 -5.58 1.62
CA GLY A 68 -5.76 -6.68 2.59
C GLY A 68 -7.15 -7.29 2.71
N GLY A 69 -7.21 -8.60 2.94
CA GLY A 69 -8.46 -9.34 3.09
C GLY A 69 -9.29 -8.94 4.29
N TYR A 70 -8.64 -8.37 5.32
CA TYR A 70 -9.27 -7.93 6.57
C TYR A 70 -10.14 -6.66 6.44
N GLN A 71 -9.99 -5.88 5.38
CA GLN A 71 -10.69 -4.61 5.21
C GLN A 71 -12.17 -4.77 4.91
N ARG A 72 -12.55 -5.79 4.14
CA ARG A 72 -13.93 -6.10 3.79
C ARG A 72 -14.09 -7.60 3.60
N TYR A 73 -14.77 -8.26 4.52
CA TYR A 73 -15.04 -9.69 4.46
C TYR A 73 -16.42 -10.01 5.02
N PHE A 74 -16.91 -11.19 4.72
CA PHE A 74 -18.04 -11.82 5.40
C PHE A 74 -17.68 -13.27 5.73
N GLU A 75 -18.38 -13.83 6.69
CA GLU A 75 -18.22 -15.23 7.10
C GLU A 75 -19.46 -16.02 6.72
N GLU A 76 -19.27 -17.16 6.09
CA GLU A 76 -20.33 -18.10 5.75
C GLU A 76 -19.81 -19.54 5.91
N ASP A 77 -20.57 -20.39 6.59
CA ASP A 77 -20.23 -21.80 6.87
C ASP A 77 -18.83 -22.03 7.49
N GLY A 78 -18.36 -21.06 8.30
CA GLY A 78 -17.05 -21.11 8.97
C GLY A 78 -15.87 -20.77 8.06
N ALA A 79 -16.11 -20.29 6.85
CA ALA A 79 -15.12 -19.76 5.93
C ALA A 79 -15.22 -18.24 5.81
N THR A 80 -14.08 -17.56 5.70
CA THR A 80 -13.99 -16.11 5.52
C THR A 80 -13.85 -15.79 4.04
N TYR A 81 -14.73 -14.94 3.53
CA TYR A 81 -14.74 -14.50 2.14
C TYR A 81 -14.46 -13.00 2.08
N HIS A 82 -13.29 -12.62 1.64
CA HIS A 82 -12.93 -11.22 1.42
C HIS A 82 -13.22 -10.78 -0.02
N HIS A 83 -13.24 -9.47 -0.24
CA HIS A 83 -13.65 -8.86 -1.51
C HIS A 83 -12.61 -8.95 -2.65
N ILE A 84 -11.38 -9.36 -2.36
CA ILE A 84 -10.31 -9.48 -3.36
C ILE A 84 -10.45 -10.84 -4.04
N ILE A 85 -10.92 -10.85 -5.27
CA ILE A 85 -11.20 -12.07 -6.03
C ILE A 85 -10.04 -12.37 -6.98
N ASP A 86 -9.56 -13.61 -6.96
CA ASP A 86 -8.62 -14.10 -7.96
C ASP A 86 -9.37 -14.35 -9.28
N PRO A 87 -9.06 -13.61 -10.36
CA PRO A 87 -9.75 -13.75 -11.64
C PRO A 87 -9.54 -15.12 -12.30
N ARG A 88 -8.54 -15.88 -11.87
CA ARG A 88 -8.27 -17.23 -12.42
C ARG A 88 -9.23 -18.27 -11.87
N THR A 89 -9.70 -18.08 -10.64
CA THR A 89 -10.57 -19.04 -9.94
C THR A 89 -12.00 -18.54 -9.78
N GLY A 90 -12.20 -17.21 -9.73
CA GLY A 90 -13.49 -16.59 -9.40
C GLY A 90 -13.83 -16.64 -7.89
N TYR A 91 -12.88 -17.04 -7.05
CA TYR A 91 -13.01 -17.10 -5.59
C TYR A 91 -12.08 -16.06 -4.93
N PRO A 92 -12.27 -15.75 -3.63
CA PRO A 92 -11.32 -14.97 -2.86
C PRO A 92 -9.89 -15.48 -3.04
N ALA A 93 -8.94 -14.56 -3.20
CA ALA A 93 -7.55 -14.92 -3.37
C ALA A 93 -7.00 -15.61 -2.11
N ASP A 94 -6.35 -16.75 -2.30
CA ASP A 94 -5.69 -17.54 -1.26
C ASP A 94 -4.21 -17.71 -1.67
N SER A 95 -3.47 -16.62 -1.55
CA SER A 95 -2.08 -16.51 -2.03
C SER A 95 -1.04 -16.60 -0.93
N GLY A 96 -1.49 -16.69 0.34
CA GLY A 96 -0.63 -16.60 1.52
C GLY A 96 -0.19 -15.16 1.87
N VAL A 97 -0.53 -14.15 1.06
CA VAL A 97 -0.33 -12.73 1.38
C VAL A 97 -1.56 -12.21 2.13
N ILE A 98 -1.37 -11.61 3.31
CA ILE A 98 -2.45 -11.03 4.11
C ILE A 98 -2.49 -9.51 4.04
N SER A 99 -1.36 -8.85 3.68
CA SER A 99 -1.27 -7.40 3.46
C SER A 99 -0.28 -7.10 2.33
N SER A 100 -0.67 -6.24 1.41
CA SER A 100 0.15 -5.76 0.29
C SER A 100 0.09 -4.25 0.22
N THR A 101 1.19 -3.58 0.58
CA THR A 101 1.33 -2.12 0.59
C THR A 101 2.31 -1.72 -0.50
N ILE A 102 1.88 -0.82 -1.37
CA ILE A 102 2.69 -0.28 -2.48
C ILE A 102 3.04 1.17 -2.20
N ILE A 103 4.30 1.50 -2.48
CA ILE A 103 4.84 2.85 -2.42
C ILE A 103 5.26 3.25 -3.85
N SER A 104 4.65 4.30 -4.40
CA SER A 104 4.95 4.79 -5.75
C SER A 104 4.65 6.29 -5.87
N HIS A 105 5.30 6.95 -6.81
CA HIS A 105 4.94 8.32 -7.20
C HIS A 105 3.59 8.39 -7.93
N ASP A 106 3.16 7.29 -8.56
CA ASP A 106 1.85 7.16 -9.20
C ASP A 106 0.87 6.39 -8.29
N GLY A 107 -0.06 7.14 -7.67
CA GLY A 107 -1.08 6.56 -6.80
C GLY A 107 -2.06 5.66 -7.54
N THR A 108 -2.29 5.86 -8.84
CA THR A 108 -3.17 5.00 -9.64
C THR A 108 -2.51 3.64 -9.89
N LEU A 109 -1.22 3.66 -10.21
CA LEU A 109 -0.41 2.45 -10.35
C LEU A 109 -0.37 1.69 -9.02
N ALA A 110 -0.10 2.39 -7.91
CA ALA A 110 -0.04 1.80 -6.57
C ALA A 110 -1.36 1.12 -6.17
N ASP A 111 -2.52 1.72 -6.50
CA ASP A 111 -3.84 1.15 -6.21
C ASP A 111 -4.06 -0.17 -6.97
N GLY A 112 -3.75 -0.20 -8.26
CA GLY A 112 -3.84 -1.43 -9.07
C GLY A 112 -2.86 -2.51 -8.61
N LEU A 113 -1.62 -2.13 -8.30
CA LEU A 113 -0.57 -3.07 -7.88
C LEU A 113 -0.82 -3.66 -6.50
N SER A 114 -1.36 -2.88 -5.54
CA SER A 114 -1.62 -3.39 -4.19
C SER A 114 -2.53 -4.63 -4.21
N THR A 115 -3.57 -4.59 -5.04
CA THR A 115 -4.48 -5.72 -5.24
C THR A 115 -3.84 -6.84 -6.08
N SER A 116 -3.09 -6.47 -7.12
CA SER A 116 -2.46 -7.45 -8.02
C SER A 116 -1.42 -8.29 -7.29
N LEU A 117 -0.52 -7.66 -6.52
CA LEU A 117 0.52 -8.37 -5.76
C LEU A 117 -0.07 -9.20 -4.62
N PHE A 118 -1.16 -8.74 -4.01
CA PHE A 118 -1.92 -9.54 -3.05
C PHE A 118 -2.40 -10.87 -3.66
N ILE A 119 -2.90 -10.84 -4.90
CA ILE A 119 -3.40 -12.03 -5.60
C ILE A 119 -2.25 -12.93 -6.08
N MET A 120 -1.12 -12.36 -6.47
CA MET A 120 0.05 -13.11 -6.99
C MET A 120 0.68 -14.01 -5.94
N GLY A 121 0.69 -13.62 -4.68
CA GLY A 121 1.48 -14.28 -3.63
C GLY A 121 2.91 -13.71 -3.55
N VAL A 122 3.64 -14.09 -2.49
CA VAL A 122 4.94 -13.45 -2.16
C VAL A 122 5.95 -13.61 -3.29
N ASP A 123 6.18 -14.83 -3.76
CA ASP A 123 7.26 -15.12 -4.71
C ASP A 123 7.05 -14.40 -6.06
N ASP A 124 5.86 -14.56 -6.66
CA ASP A 124 5.52 -13.93 -7.94
C ASP A 124 5.46 -12.41 -7.82
N ALA A 125 5.00 -11.88 -6.70
CA ALA A 125 4.97 -10.45 -6.43
C ALA A 125 6.38 -9.85 -6.34
N LEU A 126 7.31 -10.53 -5.69
CA LEU A 126 8.69 -10.08 -5.58
C LEU A 126 9.44 -10.20 -6.92
N ASP A 127 9.16 -11.24 -7.70
CA ASP A 127 9.72 -11.36 -9.04
C ASP A 127 9.19 -10.26 -9.98
N TYR A 128 7.90 -9.93 -9.87
CA TYR A 128 7.32 -8.79 -10.58
C TYR A 128 7.97 -7.48 -10.18
N TRP A 129 8.14 -7.24 -8.87
CA TRP A 129 8.83 -6.04 -8.38
C TRP A 129 10.26 -5.93 -8.93
N ARG A 130 11.04 -7.01 -8.93
CA ARG A 130 12.41 -6.99 -9.47
C ARG A 130 12.50 -6.52 -10.92
N ALA A 131 11.47 -6.83 -11.71
CA ALA A 131 11.38 -6.40 -13.11
C ALA A 131 10.92 -4.93 -13.28
N HIS A 132 10.36 -4.31 -12.21
CA HIS A 132 9.74 -2.98 -12.22
C HIS A 132 10.16 -2.13 -11.01
N SER A 133 11.35 -2.36 -10.47
CA SER A 133 11.84 -1.70 -9.25
C SER A 133 12.08 -0.20 -9.39
N ASP A 134 12.03 0.33 -10.60
CA ASP A 134 12.08 1.77 -10.90
C ASP A 134 10.68 2.44 -10.87
N GLU A 135 9.61 1.67 -10.80
CA GLU A 135 8.23 2.18 -10.82
C GLU A 135 7.60 2.23 -9.42
N PHE A 136 7.93 1.26 -8.56
CA PHE A 136 7.34 1.15 -7.23
C PHE A 136 8.20 0.34 -6.26
N ASP A 137 7.90 0.49 -4.97
CA ASP A 137 8.38 -0.36 -3.88
C ASP A 137 7.21 -1.02 -3.16
N ALA A 138 7.48 -2.05 -2.36
CA ALA A 138 6.45 -2.82 -1.68
C ALA A 138 6.83 -3.22 -0.24
N ILE A 139 5.78 -3.33 0.60
CA ILE A 139 5.80 -4.01 1.89
C ILE A 139 4.72 -5.09 1.81
N LEU A 140 5.13 -6.36 1.86
CA LEU A 140 4.20 -7.49 1.87
C LEU A 140 4.26 -8.17 3.23
N MET A 141 3.12 -8.68 3.71
CA MET A 141 3.07 -9.54 4.89
C MET A 141 2.41 -10.86 4.51
N ASP A 142 3.04 -11.97 4.86
CA ASP A 142 2.47 -13.30 4.69
C ASP A 142 1.67 -13.76 5.93
N GLU A 143 0.95 -14.85 5.79
CA GLU A 143 0.14 -15.48 6.84
C GLU A 143 0.96 -15.99 8.05
N ASN A 144 2.29 -16.10 7.92
CA ASN A 144 3.21 -16.43 9.00
C ASN A 144 3.73 -15.20 9.75
N GLY A 145 3.25 -13.99 9.40
CA GLY A 145 3.69 -12.74 9.97
C GLY A 145 5.08 -12.28 9.50
N THR A 146 5.64 -12.87 8.45
CA THR A 146 6.89 -12.39 7.85
C THR A 146 6.62 -11.15 7.00
N VAL A 147 7.40 -10.10 7.24
CA VAL A 147 7.29 -8.83 6.50
C VAL A 147 8.43 -8.74 5.49
N TYR A 148 8.09 -8.68 4.22
CA TYR A 148 9.01 -8.49 3.10
C TYR A 148 9.02 -7.02 2.71
N VAL A 149 10.18 -6.40 2.72
CA VAL A 149 10.37 -4.98 2.39
C VAL A 149 11.38 -4.88 1.25
N THR A 150 11.01 -4.22 0.17
CA THR A 150 11.91 -4.01 -0.97
C THR A 150 13.03 -3.04 -0.59
N ASP A 151 14.23 -3.23 -1.15
CA ASP A 151 15.42 -2.50 -0.71
C ASP A 151 15.38 -0.99 -1.01
N GLY A 152 14.60 -0.56 -2.00
CA GLY A 152 14.40 0.87 -2.31
C GLY A 152 13.78 1.69 -1.19
N ILE A 153 13.12 1.03 -0.24
CA ILE A 153 12.49 1.69 0.93
C ILE A 153 12.99 1.17 2.27
N ALA A 154 13.89 0.21 2.31
CA ALA A 154 14.29 -0.48 3.54
C ALA A 154 14.95 0.46 4.57
N ASP A 155 15.62 1.51 4.13
CA ASP A 155 16.28 2.52 4.98
C ASP A 155 15.30 3.51 5.62
N ARG A 156 14.08 3.60 5.09
CA ARG A 156 13.01 4.52 5.54
C ARG A 156 11.73 3.81 5.99
N CYS A 157 11.79 2.48 6.11
CA CYS A 157 10.73 1.63 6.67
C CYS A 157 11.15 1.12 8.05
N SER A 158 10.27 1.23 9.03
CA SER A 158 10.50 0.73 10.38
C SER A 158 9.33 -0.14 10.81
N LEU A 159 9.62 -1.34 11.31
CA LEU A 159 8.60 -2.17 11.97
C LEU A 159 8.35 -1.65 13.39
N LEU A 160 7.10 -1.70 13.83
CA LEU A 160 6.67 -1.24 15.16
C LEU A 160 6.64 -2.37 16.18
N GLU A 161 6.57 -3.62 15.71
CA GLU A 161 6.55 -4.82 16.52
C GLU A 161 7.78 -5.69 16.25
N ASP A 162 8.04 -6.66 17.12
CA ASP A 162 9.12 -7.64 16.96
C ASP A 162 8.73 -8.71 15.91
N ARG A 163 8.50 -8.27 14.67
CA ARG A 163 8.20 -9.11 13.52
C ARG A 163 9.45 -9.39 12.71
N LYS A 164 9.47 -10.53 12.04
CA LYS A 164 10.57 -10.90 11.16
C LYS A 164 10.53 -10.04 9.90
N MET A 165 11.51 -9.15 9.74
CA MET A 165 11.71 -8.36 8.52
C MET A 165 12.69 -9.06 7.58
N GLN A 166 12.31 -9.19 6.32
CA GLN A 166 13.17 -9.66 5.25
C GLN A 166 13.30 -8.58 4.18
N VAL A 167 14.51 -8.02 4.03
CA VAL A 167 14.80 -7.08 2.96
C VAL A 167 15.05 -7.84 1.67
N VAL A 168 14.34 -7.46 0.61
CA VAL A 168 14.36 -8.09 -0.71
C VAL A 168 15.13 -7.20 -1.68
N ARG A 169 16.04 -7.84 -2.42
CA ARG A 169 16.89 -7.19 -3.44
C ARG A 169 16.64 -7.78 -4.81
#